data_9b2993a6193d1589703d71ca1f096ef1
#
_entry.id   9b2993a6193d1589703d71ca1f096ef1
#
_cell.length_a   1.000
_cell.length_b   1.000
_cell.length_c   1.000
_cell.angle_alpha   90.00
_cell.angle_beta   90.00
_cell.angle_gamma   90.00
#
_symmetry.space_group_name_H-M   'P 1'
#
loop_
_entity.id
_entity.type
_entity.pdbx_description
1 polymer ?
#
loop_
_entity_poly.entity_id
_entity_poly.type
_entity_poly.pdbx_seq_one_letter_code
_entity_poly.pdbx_strand_id
1 'polypeptide(L)'
;MRFATILLGLLLLHLSQNLAQARISLGNEVLAMHSYKTLQGKRVGLLTNTSGVDGRGRSIIDILHKSPKVNLVALFGAEHGVDGKVPAGKEFPNSTHRRTGLPIYSLYGPGPIRKPTPVMLQKVDCLVYDIQDTGARSYTFISTMGLCMEECGKAGVEFIVLDRPNPLGGVRVEGLILNPRFKSLVGQWKIPYVYGMTSGELAYMISGEGWISHRPKISIVKMKGWKRSMTWKGTGLKWVPTSPNIPHGDSPMHYVSTGVLGELGAGSGLSIGIGEGMPFECVVSSWMNTEGMARYLNNKKLPGVRFEPIRFKSRRVKNRIYSGVRVRFTNRSIAPLMPINYHIIDAVKVISKRDLFATRSKSGRSFNMFDKVNGTDIIRRDLAAGRTGGQIVKSWDKDEARFRQQRAKYLLYN
;
A
#
# COMPACT_ATOMS: atom_id res chain seq x y z
N MET A 1 7.47 35.51 47.45
CA MET A 1 6.68 34.26 47.17
C MET A 1 5.98 34.19 45.83
N ARG A 2 5.53 35.27 45.17
CA ARG A 2 4.83 35.21 43.87
C ARG A 2 5.71 34.90 42.65
N PHE A 3 7.02 35.20 42.67
CA PHE A 3 7.93 34.91 41.53
C PHE A 3 8.33 33.43 41.45
N ALA A 4 8.44 32.72 42.59
CA ALA A 4 8.81 31.30 42.59
C ALA A 4 7.67 30.40 42.05
N THR A 5 6.42 30.80 42.26
CA THR A 5 5.26 30.04 41.80
C THR A 5 5.05 30.14 40.25
N ILE A 6 5.42 31.29 39.66
CA ILE A 6 5.36 31.51 38.22
C ILE A 6 6.45 30.71 37.48
N LEU A 7 7.65 30.64 38.04
CA LEU A 7 8.77 29.86 37.47
C LEU A 7 8.49 28.35 37.50
N LEU A 8 7.88 27.84 38.58
CA LEU A 8 7.50 26.42 38.69
C LEU A 8 6.37 26.05 37.73
N GLY A 9 5.40 26.95 37.49
CA GLY A 9 4.34 26.78 36.53
C GLY A 9 4.84 26.73 35.08
N LEU A 10 5.82 27.58 34.73
CA LEU A 10 6.45 27.58 33.41
C LEU A 10 7.34 26.35 33.18
N LEU A 11 8.00 25.83 34.21
CA LEU A 11 8.81 24.60 34.14
C LEU A 11 7.92 23.37 33.96
N LEU A 12 6.77 23.30 34.61
CA LEU A 12 5.79 22.23 34.47
C LEU A 12 5.10 22.25 33.10
N LEU A 13 4.85 23.45 32.54
CA LEU A 13 4.32 23.60 31.16
C LEU A 13 5.35 23.19 30.09
N HIS A 14 6.65 23.40 30.32
CA HIS A 14 7.69 22.97 29.39
C HIS A 14 7.99 21.46 29.51
N LEU A 15 7.79 20.84 30.68
CA LEU A 15 7.89 19.38 30.85
C LEU A 15 6.73 18.60 30.21
N SER A 16 5.56 19.23 30.07
CA SER A 16 4.40 18.59 29.42
C SER A 16 4.46 18.61 27.88
N GLN A 17 5.35 19.41 27.26
CA GLN A 17 5.47 19.49 25.80
C GLN A 17 6.47 18.50 25.17
N ASN A 18 7.25 17.77 25.96
CA ASN A 18 8.25 16.81 25.48
C ASN A 18 7.96 15.35 25.86
N LEU A 19 6.71 14.94 25.96
CA LEU A 19 6.36 13.53 25.78
C LEU A 19 6.50 13.24 24.28
N ALA A 20 7.74 13.05 23.84
CA ALA A 20 8.00 12.47 22.54
C ALA A 20 7.12 11.21 22.44
N GLN A 21 6.11 11.25 21.60
CA GLN A 21 5.21 10.12 21.41
C GLN A 21 6.07 8.90 21.13
N ALA A 22 6.14 7.98 22.12
CA ALA A 22 6.98 6.80 22.00
C ALA A 22 6.60 6.08 20.73
N ARG A 23 7.58 5.87 19.84
CA ARG A 23 7.32 5.16 18.60
C ARG A 23 6.78 3.76 18.90
N ILE A 24 5.97 3.24 18.01
CA ILE A 24 5.47 1.86 18.10
C ILE A 24 6.63 0.86 17.95
N SER A 25 6.46 -0.35 18.49
CA SER A 25 7.36 -1.47 18.20
C SER A 25 6.76 -2.34 17.09
N LEU A 26 7.52 -2.57 16.02
CA LEU A 26 7.13 -3.42 14.90
C LEU A 26 7.11 -4.90 15.32
N GLY A 27 6.41 -5.75 14.58
CA GLY A 27 6.36 -7.18 14.82
C GLY A 27 7.75 -7.83 14.89
N ASN A 28 8.69 -7.40 14.04
CA ASN A 28 10.07 -7.90 14.06
C ASN A 28 10.84 -7.49 15.35
N GLU A 29 10.56 -6.33 15.90
CA GLU A 29 11.14 -5.90 17.18
C GLU A 29 10.54 -6.68 18.36
N VAL A 30 9.22 -6.93 18.31
CA VAL A 30 8.53 -7.78 19.31
C VAL A 30 9.04 -9.21 19.24
N LEU A 31 9.28 -9.77 18.06
CA LEU A 31 9.92 -11.09 17.88
C LEU A 31 11.29 -11.13 18.60
N ALA A 32 12.12 -10.09 18.42
CA ALA A 32 13.43 -9.99 19.08
C ALA A 32 13.29 -9.86 20.61
N MET A 33 12.33 -9.06 21.10
CA MET A 33 12.02 -8.92 22.53
C MET A 33 11.67 -10.27 23.18
N HIS A 34 11.03 -11.17 22.42
CA HIS A 34 10.71 -12.53 22.86
C HIS A 34 11.79 -13.55 22.49
N SER A 35 13.05 -13.11 22.29
CA SER A 35 14.21 -13.94 22.00
C SER A 35 14.00 -14.91 20.83
N TYR A 36 13.24 -14.50 19.81
CA TYR A 36 12.92 -15.26 18.59
C TYR A 36 12.21 -16.61 18.85
N LYS A 37 11.53 -16.77 19.99
CA LYS A 37 10.92 -18.03 20.44
C LYS A 37 10.07 -18.69 19.34
N THR A 38 9.34 -17.90 18.56
CA THR A 38 8.47 -18.39 17.45
C THR A 38 9.27 -19.08 16.32
N LEU A 39 10.57 -18.76 16.17
CA LEU A 39 11.44 -19.25 15.10
C LEU A 39 12.42 -20.34 15.57
N GLN A 40 12.53 -20.59 16.86
CA GLN A 40 13.51 -21.53 17.42
C GLN A 40 13.27 -22.97 16.90
N GLY A 41 14.36 -23.65 16.53
CA GLY A 41 14.34 -25.01 16.03
C GLY A 41 13.81 -25.18 14.61
N LYS A 42 13.45 -24.09 13.90
CA LYS A 42 12.88 -24.12 12.55
C LYS A 42 13.89 -23.64 11.51
N ARG A 43 13.86 -24.26 10.33
CA ARG A 43 14.50 -23.71 9.12
C ARG A 43 13.62 -22.60 8.58
N VAL A 44 14.11 -21.36 8.64
CA VAL A 44 13.35 -20.15 8.36
C VAL A 44 13.58 -19.68 6.93
N GLY A 45 12.51 -19.58 6.14
CA GLY A 45 12.45 -18.76 4.92
C GLY A 45 11.97 -17.36 5.26
N LEU A 46 12.52 -16.33 4.64
CA LEU A 46 12.12 -14.93 4.86
C LEU A 46 11.66 -14.28 3.56
N LEU A 47 10.38 -13.96 3.48
CA LEU A 47 9.77 -13.13 2.42
C LEU A 47 9.84 -11.66 2.85
N THR A 48 10.70 -10.90 2.19
CA THR A 48 10.99 -9.51 2.55
C THR A 48 11.49 -8.68 1.37
N ASN A 49 11.63 -7.38 1.59
CA ASN A 49 12.30 -6.43 0.72
C ASN A 49 13.01 -5.33 1.54
N THR A 50 13.42 -4.23 0.91
CA THR A 50 14.10 -3.10 1.58
C THR A 50 13.32 -2.50 2.74
N SER A 51 11.99 -2.61 2.75
CA SER A 51 11.13 -2.11 3.83
C SER A 51 11.11 -3.01 5.07
N GLY A 52 11.66 -4.24 4.96
CA GLY A 52 11.83 -5.17 6.07
C GLY A 52 12.96 -4.72 7.01
N VAL A 53 12.71 -3.67 7.76
CA VAL A 53 13.65 -3.11 8.74
C VAL A 53 12.99 -3.00 10.12
N ASP A 54 13.82 -2.93 11.16
CA ASP A 54 13.35 -2.55 12.50
C ASP A 54 13.13 -1.02 12.59
N GLY A 55 12.62 -0.55 13.70
CA GLY A 55 12.36 0.88 13.92
C GLY A 55 13.62 1.76 13.98
N ARG A 56 14.82 1.16 13.93
CA ARG A 56 16.13 1.84 13.81
C ARG A 56 16.67 1.81 12.38
N GLY A 57 15.93 1.18 11.43
CA GLY A 57 16.34 1.04 10.04
C GLY A 57 17.31 -0.11 9.76
N ARG A 58 17.50 -1.05 10.71
CA ARG A 58 18.37 -2.22 10.51
C ARG A 58 17.60 -3.31 9.76
N SER A 59 18.23 -3.91 8.73
CA SER A 59 17.63 -4.95 7.91
C SER A 59 17.24 -6.18 8.72
N ILE A 60 16.02 -6.68 8.53
CA ILE A 60 15.57 -7.94 9.13
C ILE A 60 16.40 -9.13 8.65
N ILE A 61 16.91 -9.10 7.42
CA ILE A 61 17.82 -10.14 6.90
C ILE A 61 19.06 -10.23 7.79
N ASP A 62 19.69 -9.09 8.08
CA ASP A 62 20.90 -9.05 8.91
C ASP A 62 20.61 -9.43 10.37
N ILE A 63 19.46 -8.98 10.89
CA ILE A 63 19.04 -9.28 12.27
C ILE A 63 18.84 -10.79 12.45
N LEU A 64 18.10 -11.44 11.54
CA LEU A 64 17.82 -12.87 11.65
C LEU A 64 19.07 -13.72 11.35
N HIS A 65 19.85 -13.34 10.32
CA HIS A 65 21.05 -14.09 9.92
C HIS A 65 22.15 -14.08 11.02
N LYS A 66 22.31 -12.95 11.72
CA LYS A 66 23.31 -12.84 12.81
C LYS A 66 22.86 -13.45 14.12
N SER A 67 21.58 -13.76 14.28
CA SER A 67 21.06 -14.32 15.52
C SER A 67 21.39 -15.80 15.65
N PRO A 68 22.12 -16.25 16.69
CA PRO A 68 22.40 -17.68 16.90
C PRO A 68 21.14 -18.49 17.24
N LYS A 69 20.00 -17.80 17.51
CA LYS A 69 18.71 -18.42 17.84
C LYS A 69 17.84 -18.69 16.61
N VAL A 70 18.27 -18.27 15.41
CA VAL A 70 17.48 -18.35 14.19
C VAL A 70 18.28 -19.04 13.08
N ASN A 71 17.75 -20.10 12.53
CA ASN A 71 18.32 -20.77 11.36
C ASN A 71 17.68 -20.21 10.09
N LEU A 72 18.14 -19.05 9.62
CA LEU A 72 17.71 -18.45 8.36
C LEU A 72 18.35 -19.17 7.18
N VAL A 73 17.57 -19.85 6.34
CA VAL A 73 18.06 -20.73 5.26
C VAL A 73 17.81 -20.22 3.85
N ALA A 74 16.81 -19.32 3.67
CA ALA A 74 16.47 -18.80 2.35
C ALA A 74 15.77 -17.43 2.45
N LEU A 75 15.91 -16.63 1.39
CA LEU A 75 15.18 -15.40 1.17
C LEU A 75 14.20 -15.56 0.01
N PHE A 76 13.06 -14.90 0.09
CA PHE A 76 12.04 -14.88 -0.96
C PHE A 76 11.81 -13.42 -1.35
N GLY A 77 11.92 -13.12 -2.65
CA GLY A 77 11.75 -11.77 -3.18
C GLY A 77 10.41 -11.62 -3.87
N ALA A 78 9.57 -10.70 -3.37
CA ALA A 78 8.36 -10.24 -4.05
C ALA A 78 8.71 -9.26 -5.18
N GLU A 79 7.71 -8.56 -5.74
CA GLU A 79 7.94 -7.47 -6.71
C GLU A 79 9.02 -6.50 -6.22
N HIS A 80 9.82 -5.99 -7.10
CA HIS A 80 11.03 -5.19 -6.86
C HIS A 80 12.25 -5.95 -6.30
N GLY A 81 12.12 -7.24 -5.96
CA GLY A 81 13.20 -8.04 -5.37
C GLY A 81 13.50 -7.70 -3.91
N VAL A 82 14.44 -8.42 -3.32
CA VAL A 82 14.82 -8.25 -1.91
C VAL A 82 15.50 -6.90 -1.65
N ASP A 83 16.21 -6.36 -2.63
CA ASP A 83 16.95 -5.09 -2.55
C ASP A 83 16.19 -3.89 -3.15
N GLY A 84 14.95 -4.08 -3.61
CA GLY A 84 14.08 -3.03 -4.10
C GLY A 84 14.50 -2.39 -5.43
N LYS A 85 15.41 -3.01 -6.18
CA LYS A 85 16.01 -2.40 -7.39
C LYS A 85 15.33 -2.80 -8.69
N VAL A 86 14.54 -3.86 -8.68
CA VAL A 86 13.85 -4.34 -9.88
C VAL A 86 12.70 -3.38 -10.22
N PRO A 87 12.58 -2.88 -11.45
CA PRO A 87 11.47 -2.02 -11.86
C PRO A 87 10.11 -2.73 -11.69
N ALA A 88 9.03 -1.93 -11.52
CA ALA A 88 7.68 -2.46 -11.38
C ALA A 88 7.29 -3.38 -12.56
N GLY A 89 6.68 -4.52 -12.24
CA GLY A 89 6.23 -5.51 -13.21
C GLY A 89 7.33 -6.29 -13.93
N LYS A 90 8.61 -6.04 -13.62
CA LYS A 90 9.73 -6.76 -14.24
C LYS A 90 10.05 -8.04 -13.50
N GLU A 91 10.31 -9.08 -14.27
CA GLU A 91 10.76 -10.38 -13.80
C GLU A 91 12.23 -10.34 -13.42
N PHE A 92 12.63 -11.20 -12.46
CA PHE A 92 14.02 -11.40 -12.07
C PHE A 92 14.30 -12.86 -11.71
N PRO A 93 15.51 -13.37 -11.95
CA PRO A 93 15.86 -14.76 -11.67
C PRO A 93 16.12 -15.00 -10.17
N ASN A 94 16.19 -16.28 -9.79
CA ASN A 94 16.80 -16.68 -8.52
C ASN A 94 18.26 -16.22 -8.48
N SER A 95 18.75 -15.92 -7.29
CA SER A 95 20.12 -15.43 -7.10
C SER A 95 20.63 -15.76 -5.69
N THR A 96 21.80 -15.28 -5.35
CA THR A 96 22.41 -15.42 -4.01
C THR A 96 22.55 -14.05 -3.36
N HIS A 97 22.15 -13.93 -2.10
CA HIS A 97 22.30 -12.70 -1.34
C HIS A 97 23.77 -12.45 -0.99
N ARG A 98 24.34 -11.35 -1.49
CA ARG A 98 25.79 -11.08 -1.46
C ARG A 98 26.41 -11.10 -0.05
N ARG A 99 25.69 -10.60 0.97
CA ARG A 99 26.23 -10.47 2.33
C ARG A 99 26.10 -11.72 3.18
N THR A 100 25.07 -12.53 2.92
CA THR A 100 24.77 -13.71 3.77
C THR A 100 25.07 -15.04 3.08
N GLY A 101 25.26 -15.05 1.76
CA GLY A 101 25.40 -16.29 0.99
C GLY A 101 24.09 -17.07 0.81
N LEU A 102 22.96 -16.58 1.35
CA LEU A 102 21.68 -17.28 1.29
C LEU A 102 21.08 -17.24 -0.12
N PRO A 103 20.38 -18.31 -0.55
CA PRO A 103 19.64 -18.30 -1.79
C PRO A 103 18.50 -17.29 -1.72
N ILE A 104 18.29 -16.53 -2.80
CA ILE A 104 17.14 -15.67 -3.04
C ILE A 104 16.26 -16.37 -4.06
N TYR A 105 15.07 -16.76 -3.65
CA TYR A 105 14.03 -17.28 -4.54
C TYR A 105 13.16 -16.13 -5.05
N SER A 106 13.10 -15.98 -6.38
CA SER A 106 12.22 -14.99 -7.02
C SER A 106 10.78 -15.47 -7.04
N LEU A 107 9.89 -14.68 -6.49
CA LEU A 107 8.44 -14.86 -6.68
C LEU A 107 7.92 -14.07 -7.89
N TYR A 108 8.83 -13.51 -8.67
CA TYR A 108 8.61 -12.76 -9.91
C TYR A 108 9.51 -13.28 -11.03
N GLY A 109 9.66 -14.63 -11.10
CA GLY A 109 10.38 -15.31 -12.15
C GLY A 109 9.62 -15.32 -13.50
N PRO A 110 10.20 -15.97 -14.52
CA PRO A 110 9.56 -16.10 -15.83
C PRO A 110 8.14 -16.68 -15.75
N GLY A 111 7.22 -16.06 -16.48
CA GLY A 111 5.82 -16.48 -16.55
C GLY A 111 4.90 -15.88 -15.48
N PRO A 112 3.63 -16.30 -15.42
CA PRO A 112 2.61 -15.68 -14.57
C PRO A 112 2.70 -16.08 -13.08
N ILE A 113 3.65 -16.92 -12.70
CA ILE A 113 3.77 -17.47 -11.34
C ILE A 113 4.28 -16.36 -10.41
N ARG A 114 3.49 -16.07 -9.36
CA ARG A 114 3.80 -15.03 -8.34
C ARG A 114 3.74 -15.63 -6.94
N LYS A 115 4.22 -16.89 -6.79
CA LYS A 115 4.16 -17.69 -5.57
C LYS A 115 5.34 -18.65 -5.51
N PRO A 116 5.73 -19.16 -4.33
CA PRO A 116 6.81 -20.15 -4.23
C PRO A 116 6.41 -21.47 -4.90
N THR A 117 7.39 -22.16 -5.46
CA THR A 117 7.24 -23.52 -5.94
C THR A 117 7.42 -24.53 -4.79
N PRO A 118 6.94 -25.78 -4.90
CA PRO A 118 7.19 -26.80 -3.90
C PRO A 118 8.68 -26.99 -3.57
N VAL A 119 9.56 -26.94 -4.57
CA VAL A 119 11.02 -27.07 -4.40
C VAL A 119 11.59 -25.96 -3.52
N MET A 120 11.10 -24.72 -3.66
CA MET A 120 11.53 -23.59 -2.83
C MET A 120 11.12 -23.76 -1.35
N LEU A 121 10.04 -24.47 -1.08
CA LEU A 121 9.50 -24.69 0.26
C LEU A 121 10.04 -25.96 0.95
N GLN A 122 10.65 -26.91 0.23
CA GLN A 122 11.16 -28.17 0.81
C GLN A 122 12.18 -27.97 1.93
N LYS A 123 12.94 -26.88 1.91
CA LYS A 123 14.01 -26.62 2.87
C LYS A 123 13.60 -25.68 3.99
N VAL A 124 12.33 -25.30 4.09
CA VAL A 124 11.83 -24.37 5.13
C VAL A 124 10.73 -25.02 5.95
N ASP A 125 10.73 -24.80 7.26
CA ASP A 125 9.69 -25.26 8.18
C ASP A 125 8.67 -24.15 8.43
N CYS A 126 9.11 -22.89 8.26
CA CYS A 126 8.23 -21.74 8.30
C CYS A 126 8.66 -20.65 7.32
N LEU A 127 7.68 -19.97 6.71
CA LEU A 127 7.90 -18.79 5.87
C LEU A 127 7.48 -17.55 6.66
N VAL A 128 8.45 -16.68 6.95
CA VAL A 128 8.24 -15.42 7.65
C VAL A 128 7.99 -14.31 6.63
N TYR A 129 6.92 -13.55 6.81
CA TYR A 129 6.58 -12.36 6.02
C TYR A 129 6.92 -11.10 6.80
N ASP A 130 7.79 -10.24 6.27
CA ASP A 130 8.15 -8.94 6.83
C ASP A 130 8.31 -7.89 5.73
N ILE A 131 7.19 -7.35 5.25
CA ILE A 131 7.13 -6.32 4.22
C ILE A 131 6.16 -5.21 4.66
N GLN A 132 6.55 -3.94 4.48
CA GLN A 132 5.66 -2.80 4.67
C GLN A 132 4.72 -2.67 3.48
N ASP A 133 3.41 -2.80 3.72
CA ASP A 133 2.38 -2.53 2.70
C ASP A 133 1.99 -1.05 2.65
N THR A 134 1.26 -0.64 1.60
CA THR A 134 0.73 0.72 1.42
C THR A 134 -0.71 0.89 1.91
N GLY A 135 -1.41 -0.19 2.21
CA GLY A 135 -2.83 -0.18 2.61
C GLY A 135 -3.81 -0.08 1.43
N ALA A 136 -3.33 -0.22 0.20
CA ALA A 136 -4.14 -0.20 -1.02
C ALA A 136 -4.20 -1.59 -1.66
N ARG A 137 -5.42 -2.05 -2.04
CA ARG A 137 -5.64 -3.38 -2.65
C ARG A 137 -4.76 -3.64 -3.86
N SER A 138 -4.51 -2.63 -4.67
CA SER A 138 -3.75 -2.76 -5.91
C SER A 138 -2.23 -2.86 -5.71
N TYR A 139 -1.74 -2.67 -4.48
CA TYR A 139 -0.33 -2.87 -4.17
C TYR A 139 -0.06 -4.36 -3.92
N THR A 140 0.83 -4.96 -4.71
CA THR A 140 0.89 -6.42 -4.96
C THR A 140 1.38 -7.27 -3.78
N PHE A 141 1.95 -6.67 -2.74
CA PHE A 141 2.55 -7.41 -1.62
C PHE A 141 1.53 -8.25 -0.84
N ILE A 142 0.33 -7.73 -0.61
CA ILE A 142 -0.73 -8.51 0.05
C ILE A 142 -1.26 -9.64 -0.83
N SER A 143 -1.21 -9.48 -2.16
CA SER A 143 -1.55 -10.55 -3.09
C SER A 143 -0.51 -11.67 -3.02
N THR A 144 0.78 -11.30 -3.08
CA THR A 144 1.91 -12.24 -2.92
C THR A 144 1.86 -12.93 -1.56
N MET A 145 1.57 -12.22 -0.46
CA MET A 145 1.42 -12.77 0.88
C MET A 145 0.43 -13.95 0.89
N GLY A 146 -0.79 -13.74 0.45
CA GLY A 146 -1.80 -14.79 0.50
C GLY A 146 -1.56 -15.92 -0.51
N LEU A 147 -0.93 -15.65 -1.67
CA LEU A 147 -0.48 -16.70 -2.59
C LEU A 147 0.62 -17.56 -1.94
N CYS A 148 1.53 -16.97 -1.17
CA CYS A 148 2.52 -17.72 -0.39
C CYS A 148 1.85 -18.55 0.73
N MET A 149 0.82 -18.00 1.39
CA MET A 149 0.04 -18.75 2.40
C MET A 149 -0.59 -20.00 1.80
N GLU A 150 -1.20 -19.91 0.61
CA GLU A 150 -1.77 -21.06 -0.11
C GLU A 150 -0.72 -22.16 -0.35
N GLU A 151 0.45 -21.78 -0.86
CA GLU A 151 1.52 -22.77 -1.15
C GLU A 151 2.15 -23.33 0.13
N CYS A 152 2.29 -22.51 1.19
CA CYS A 152 2.71 -22.99 2.50
C CYS A 152 1.71 -24.01 3.07
N GLY A 153 0.39 -23.77 2.92
CA GLY A 153 -0.64 -24.74 3.33
C GLY A 153 -0.51 -26.08 2.60
N LYS A 154 -0.25 -26.07 1.30
CA LYS A 154 -0.01 -27.28 0.51
C LYS A 154 1.24 -28.05 0.95
N ALA A 155 2.28 -27.33 1.35
CA ALA A 155 3.57 -27.89 1.73
C ALA A 155 3.68 -28.25 3.22
N GLY A 156 2.65 -27.98 4.04
CA GLY A 156 2.73 -28.16 5.50
C GLY A 156 3.67 -27.16 6.20
N VAL A 157 4.02 -26.04 5.55
CA VAL A 157 4.92 -25.01 6.06
C VAL A 157 4.12 -23.99 6.87
N GLU A 158 4.58 -23.63 8.07
CA GLU A 158 3.98 -22.60 8.88
C GLU A 158 4.17 -21.21 8.24
N PHE A 159 3.15 -20.33 8.32
CA PHE A 159 3.24 -18.95 7.82
C PHE A 159 3.26 -17.97 8.99
N ILE A 160 4.30 -17.15 9.11
CA ILE A 160 4.49 -16.23 10.22
C ILE A 160 4.53 -14.79 9.70
N VAL A 161 3.64 -13.93 10.18
CA VAL A 161 3.63 -12.50 9.82
C VAL A 161 4.25 -11.69 10.95
N LEU A 162 5.31 -10.95 10.65
CA LEU A 162 5.84 -9.91 11.52
C LEU A 162 5.10 -8.61 11.18
N ASP A 163 4.06 -8.32 11.98
CA ASP A 163 3.07 -7.32 11.58
C ASP A 163 3.62 -5.90 11.56
N ARG A 164 3.07 -5.10 10.65
CA ARG A 164 3.45 -3.71 10.38
C ARG A 164 2.24 -2.80 10.29
N PRO A 165 2.39 -1.49 10.60
CA PRO A 165 1.27 -0.55 10.54
C PRO A 165 0.73 -0.40 9.11
N ASN A 166 -0.58 -0.31 8.99
CA ASN A 166 -1.17 0.21 7.76
C ASN A 166 -0.91 1.73 7.71
N PRO A 167 -0.20 2.26 6.71
CA PRO A 167 0.18 3.67 6.67
C PRO A 167 -1.02 4.62 6.47
N LEU A 168 -2.14 4.09 5.97
CA LEU A 168 -3.40 4.83 5.81
C LEU A 168 -4.26 4.82 7.09
N GLY A 169 -3.81 4.11 8.12
CA GLY A 169 -4.56 3.83 9.34
C GLY A 169 -5.48 2.61 9.21
N GLY A 170 -5.99 2.16 10.34
CA GLY A 170 -6.87 0.98 10.44
C GLY A 170 -8.37 1.31 10.37
N VAL A 171 -8.76 2.58 10.42
CA VAL A 171 -10.16 3.01 10.42
C VAL A 171 -10.72 3.13 9.00
N ARG A 172 -9.90 3.63 8.07
CA ARG A 172 -10.30 3.97 6.71
C ARG A 172 -10.69 2.74 5.90
N VAL A 173 -11.86 2.81 5.25
CA VAL A 173 -12.36 1.85 4.27
C VAL A 173 -12.97 2.64 3.14
N GLU A 174 -12.48 2.48 1.90
CA GLU A 174 -12.95 3.24 0.74
C GLU A 174 -12.98 2.34 -0.52
N GLY A 175 -14.05 2.47 -1.30
CA GLY A 175 -14.22 1.81 -2.58
C GLY A 175 -15.01 0.52 -2.55
N LEU A 176 -15.33 -0.01 -3.74
CA LEU A 176 -16.08 -1.25 -3.90
C LEU A 176 -15.25 -2.48 -3.51
N ILE A 177 -15.93 -3.49 -2.94
CA ILE A 177 -15.34 -4.82 -2.76
C ILE A 177 -15.05 -5.42 -4.13
N LEU A 178 -13.87 -6.06 -4.26
CA LEU A 178 -13.47 -6.74 -5.49
C LEU A 178 -14.53 -7.74 -5.96
N ASN A 179 -15.00 -7.58 -7.19
CA ASN A 179 -15.76 -8.61 -7.89
C ASN A 179 -14.80 -9.72 -8.38
N PRO A 180 -15.04 -10.99 -8.04
CA PRO A 180 -14.15 -12.12 -8.39
C PRO A 180 -13.80 -12.23 -9.88
N ARG A 181 -14.64 -11.72 -10.80
CA ARG A 181 -14.36 -11.67 -12.25
C ARG A 181 -13.14 -10.83 -12.61
N PHE A 182 -12.76 -9.90 -11.73
CA PHE A 182 -11.61 -9.00 -11.91
C PHE A 182 -10.41 -9.40 -11.05
N LYS A 183 -10.44 -10.64 -10.50
CA LYS A 183 -9.32 -11.19 -9.73
C LYS A 183 -8.02 -11.16 -10.53
N SER A 184 -6.99 -10.58 -9.95
CA SER A 184 -5.66 -10.40 -10.56
C SER A 184 -4.64 -10.11 -9.47
N LEU A 185 -3.36 -9.98 -9.81
CA LEU A 185 -2.34 -9.61 -8.84
C LEU A 185 -2.59 -8.23 -8.20
N VAL A 186 -3.18 -7.28 -8.94
CA VAL A 186 -3.58 -5.95 -8.42
C VAL A 186 -4.95 -5.95 -7.75
N GLY A 187 -5.51 -7.12 -7.49
CA GLY A 187 -6.81 -7.33 -6.85
C GLY A 187 -7.05 -8.81 -6.63
N GLN A 188 -6.41 -9.40 -5.63
CA GLN A 188 -6.48 -10.85 -5.36
C GLN A 188 -7.62 -11.22 -4.41
N TRP A 189 -7.92 -10.34 -3.45
CA TRP A 189 -8.80 -10.63 -2.32
C TRP A 189 -10.11 -9.83 -2.40
N LYS A 190 -11.20 -10.37 -1.85
CA LYS A 190 -12.54 -9.74 -1.81
C LYS A 190 -12.58 -8.61 -0.78
N ILE A 191 -11.77 -7.59 -0.97
CA ILE A 191 -11.65 -6.40 -0.10
C ILE A 191 -11.90 -5.12 -0.89
N PRO A 192 -12.27 -3.99 -0.24
CA PRO A 192 -12.32 -2.67 -0.84
C PRO A 192 -10.94 -2.19 -1.30
N TYR A 193 -10.88 -1.10 -2.06
CA TYR A 193 -9.60 -0.56 -2.52
C TYR A 193 -8.72 -0.11 -1.35
N VAL A 194 -9.29 0.62 -0.37
CA VAL A 194 -8.67 0.87 0.94
C VAL A 194 -9.39 0.01 1.97
N TYR A 195 -8.68 -0.91 2.58
CA TYR A 195 -9.28 -1.96 3.41
C TYR A 195 -9.05 -1.77 4.93
N GLY A 196 -8.12 -0.88 5.33
CA GLY A 196 -7.90 -0.49 6.73
C GLY A 196 -7.60 -1.66 7.68
N MET A 197 -6.75 -2.59 7.23
CA MET A 197 -6.25 -3.70 8.05
C MET A 197 -4.72 -3.73 7.95
N THR A 198 -4.05 -4.30 8.95
CA THR A 198 -2.64 -4.66 8.86
C THR A 198 -2.45 -5.91 8.02
N SER A 199 -1.23 -6.22 7.60
CA SER A 199 -0.93 -7.47 6.88
C SER A 199 -1.27 -8.70 7.72
N GLY A 200 -1.03 -8.66 9.04
CA GLY A 200 -1.38 -9.74 9.96
C GLY A 200 -2.90 -9.96 10.07
N GLU A 201 -3.66 -8.88 10.22
CA GLU A 201 -5.12 -8.94 10.24
C GLU A 201 -5.68 -9.50 8.92
N LEU A 202 -5.13 -9.04 7.78
CA LEU A 202 -5.54 -9.52 6.46
C LEU A 202 -5.17 -10.99 6.23
N ALA A 203 -4.02 -11.46 6.73
CA ALA A 203 -3.65 -12.87 6.67
C ALA A 203 -4.67 -13.75 7.39
N TYR A 204 -5.11 -13.34 8.60
CA TYR A 204 -6.18 -14.06 9.30
C TYR A 204 -7.49 -14.04 8.52
N MET A 205 -7.84 -12.90 7.91
CA MET A 205 -9.07 -12.79 7.11
C MET A 205 -9.02 -13.68 5.86
N ILE A 206 -7.90 -13.69 5.12
CA ILE A 206 -7.71 -14.55 3.94
C ILE A 206 -7.95 -16.03 4.29
N SER A 207 -7.38 -16.48 5.39
CA SER A 207 -7.56 -17.85 5.88
C SER A 207 -8.96 -18.10 6.42
N GLY A 208 -9.47 -17.21 7.28
CA GLY A 208 -10.75 -17.36 7.95
C GLY A 208 -11.96 -17.30 7.02
N GLU A 209 -11.89 -16.48 5.95
CA GLU A 209 -12.94 -16.40 4.93
C GLU A 209 -12.84 -17.50 3.87
N GLY A 210 -11.82 -18.37 3.95
CA GLY A 210 -11.65 -19.47 2.99
C GLY A 210 -11.29 -19.00 1.57
N TRP A 211 -10.58 -17.86 1.46
CA TRP A 211 -10.16 -17.37 0.14
C TRP A 211 -8.96 -18.13 -0.44
N ILE A 212 -8.32 -18.95 0.39
CA ILE A 212 -7.32 -19.94 0.02
C ILE A 212 -7.83 -21.34 0.40
N SER A 213 -7.56 -22.33 -0.44
CA SER A 213 -8.06 -23.71 -0.25
C SER A 213 -7.19 -24.50 0.74
N HIS A 214 -5.88 -24.25 0.73
CA HIS A 214 -4.92 -24.89 1.61
C HIS A 214 -4.44 -23.86 2.65
N ARG A 215 -4.91 -24.03 3.89
CA ARG A 215 -4.63 -23.09 4.98
C ARG A 215 -3.41 -23.54 5.76
N PRO A 216 -2.32 -22.74 5.80
CA PRO A 216 -1.20 -23.03 6.67
C PRO A 216 -1.56 -22.77 8.13
N LYS A 217 -0.76 -23.29 9.05
CA LYS A 217 -0.73 -22.75 10.42
C LYS A 217 -0.21 -21.32 10.34
N ILE A 218 -0.97 -20.34 10.88
CA ILE A 218 -0.63 -18.92 10.84
C ILE A 218 -0.28 -18.44 12.25
N SER A 219 0.84 -17.73 12.36
CA SER A 219 1.24 -17.03 13.57
C SER A 219 1.47 -15.55 13.26
N ILE A 220 0.86 -14.65 14.04
CA ILE A 220 1.07 -13.20 13.88
C ILE A 220 1.85 -12.68 15.08
N VAL A 221 3.03 -12.12 14.82
CA VAL A 221 3.78 -11.37 15.82
C VAL A 221 3.27 -9.93 15.79
N LYS A 222 2.38 -9.60 16.74
CA LYS A 222 1.71 -8.30 16.81
C LYS A 222 2.67 -7.16 17.16
N MET A 223 2.40 -5.98 16.62
CA MET A 223 3.04 -4.73 17.05
C MET A 223 2.68 -4.37 18.50
N LYS A 224 3.49 -3.53 19.13
CA LYS A 224 3.14 -2.86 20.39
C LYS A 224 2.96 -1.36 20.18
N GLY A 225 1.90 -0.80 20.76
CA GLY A 225 1.63 0.64 20.78
C GLY A 225 0.94 1.19 19.52
N TRP A 226 0.71 0.39 18.47
CA TRP A 226 -0.05 0.84 17.31
C TRP A 226 -1.55 0.82 17.61
N LYS A 227 -2.21 1.92 17.23
CA LYS A 227 -3.67 2.10 17.32
C LYS A 227 -4.24 2.30 15.92
N ARG A 228 -5.44 1.82 15.68
CA ARG A 228 -6.11 1.91 14.35
C ARG A 228 -6.27 3.35 13.84
N SER A 229 -6.37 4.32 14.72
CA SER A 229 -6.44 5.74 14.37
C SER A 229 -5.13 6.33 13.84
N MET A 230 -3.99 5.63 14.02
CA MET A 230 -2.68 6.11 13.59
C MET A 230 -2.49 5.92 12.09
N THR A 231 -2.25 7.00 11.35
CA THR A 231 -1.59 6.98 10.04
C THR A 231 -0.08 6.85 10.23
N TRP A 232 0.69 6.74 9.13
CA TRP A 232 2.15 6.58 9.23
C TRP A 232 2.81 7.61 10.15
N LYS A 233 2.44 8.88 10.00
CA LYS A 233 3.01 9.97 10.82
C LYS A 233 2.85 9.74 12.32
N GLY A 234 1.73 9.15 12.74
CA GLY A 234 1.45 8.85 14.16
C GLY A 234 2.27 7.69 14.73
N THR A 235 2.99 6.92 13.90
CA THR A 235 3.76 5.75 14.37
C THR A 235 5.11 6.11 14.98
N GLY A 236 5.63 7.31 14.70
CA GLY A 236 6.99 7.71 15.09
C GLY A 236 8.11 6.99 14.32
N LEU A 237 7.78 6.26 13.25
CA LEU A 237 8.74 5.51 12.45
C LEU A 237 9.22 6.32 11.24
N LYS A 238 10.50 6.13 10.87
CA LYS A 238 11.04 6.62 9.60
C LYS A 238 10.52 5.75 8.46
N TRP A 239 10.05 6.38 7.38
CA TRP A 239 9.65 5.64 6.17
C TRP A 239 10.87 5.08 5.44
N VAL A 240 10.77 3.82 5.05
CA VAL A 240 11.70 3.20 4.09
C VAL A 240 10.91 2.93 2.82
N PRO A 241 11.37 3.40 1.66
CA PRO A 241 10.67 3.21 0.40
C PRO A 241 10.35 1.74 0.13
N THR A 242 9.08 1.44 -0.08
CA THR A 242 8.60 0.09 -0.40
C THR A 242 8.79 -0.23 -1.89
N SER A 243 8.87 0.81 -2.70
CA SER A 243 9.21 0.80 -4.13
C SER A 243 9.75 2.18 -4.53
N PRO A 244 10.38 2.30 -5.72
CA PRO A 244 10.91 3.58 -6.20
C PRO A 244 9.88 4.71 -6.29
N ASN A 245 8.60 4.36 -6.50
CA ASN A 245 7.52 5.32 -6.63
C ASN A 245 6.75 5.58 -5.32
N ILE A 246 7.15 4.97 -4.21
CA ILE A 246 6.59 5.20 -2.86
C ILE A 246 7.70 5.68 -1.91
N PRO A 247 8.30 6.86 -2.18
CA PRO A 247 9.52 7.30 -1.51
C PRO A 247 9.30 7.88 -0.10
N HIS A 248 8.08 8.29 0.26
CA HIS A 248 7.79 8.99 1.51
C HIS A 248 6.61 8.38 2.26
N GLY A 249 6.49 8.62 3.57
CA GLY A 249 5.40 8.12 4.40
C GLY A 249 4.00 8.61 3.99
N ASP A 250 3.90 9.71 3.26
CA ASP A 250 2.64 10.22 2.68
C ASP A 250 2.37 9.63 1.27
N SER A 251 3.36 9.01 0.63
CA SER A 251 3.20 8.45 -0.73
C SER A 251 2.06 7.42 -0.84
N PRO A 252 1.76 6.57 0.16
CA PRO A 252 0.59 5.71 0.13
C PRO A 252 -0.73 6.46 -0.03
N MET A 253 -0.89 7.64 0.60
CA MET A 253 -2.08 8.47 0.43
C MET A 253 -2.20 9.00 -1.00
N HIS A 254 -1.11 9.50 -1.55
CA HIS A 254 -1.05 9.96 -2.94
C HIS A 254 -1.27 8.83 -3.93
N TYR A 255 -0.70 7.64 -3.68
CA TYR A 255 -0.93 6.44 -4.50
C TYR A 255 -2.42 6.09 -4.60
N VAL A 256 -3.14 6.10 -3.47
CA VAL A 256 -4.59 5.86 -3.49
C VAL A 256 -5.34 6.97 -4.23
N SER A 257 -4.90 8.21 -4.08
CA SER A 257 -5.65 9.38 -4.57
C SER A 257 -5.56 9.65 -6.06
N THR A 258 -4.52 9.13 -6.74
CA THR A 258 -4.29 9.40 -8.16
C THR A 258 -3.88 8.16 -8.96
N GLY A 259 -3.49 7.07 -8.28
CA GLY A 259 -2.96 5.87 -8.92
C GLY A 259 -3.93 5.25 -9.92
N VAL A 260 -5.23 5.24 -9.61
CA VAL A 260 -6.27 4.73 -10.53
C VAL A 260 -6.30 5.48 -11.86
N LEU A 261 -6.00 6.77 -11.86
CA LEU A 261 -5.92 7.57 -13.10
C LEU A 261 -4.75 7.16 -14.00
N GLY A 262 -3.66 6.67 -13.41
CA GLY A 262 -2.53 6.10 -14.16
C GLY A 262 -2.91 4.88 -14.98
N GLU A 263 -3.89 4.12 -14.52
CA GLU A 263 -4.38 2.91 -15.19
C GLU A 263 -5.26 3.19 -16.42
N LEU A 264 -5.58 4.44 -16.67
CA LEU A 264 -6.17 4.87 -17.94
C LEU A 264 -5.16 4.80 -19.10
N GLY A 265 -3.87 4.61 -18.79
CA GLY A 265 -2.80 4.40 -19.74
C GLY A 265 -2.39 5.65 -20.53
N ALA A 266 -1.35 5.53 -21.33
CA ALA A 266 -0.76 6.63 -22.11
C ALA A 266 -1.76 7.32 -23.05
N GLY A 267 -2.72 6.59 -23.59
CA GLY A 267 -3.78 7.14 -24.45
C GLY A 267 -4.70 8.16 -23.74
N SER A 268 -4.71 8.27 -22.40
CA SER A 268 -5.43 9.31 -21.68
C SER A 268 -4.77 10.68 -21.82
N GLY A 269 -3.47 10.71 -22.09
CA GLY A 269 -2.65 11.92 -22.04
C GLY A 269 -2.44 12.45 -20.63
N LEU A 270 -2.87 11.72 -19.60
CA LEU A 270 -2.64 12.06 -18.20
C LEU A 270 -1.27 11.55 -17.73
N SER A 271 -0.62 12.33 -16.88
CA SER A 271 0.52 11.91 -16.08
C SER A 271 0.18 12.11 -14.59
N ILE A 272 0.57 11.14 -13.78
CA ILE A 272 0.40 11.17 -12.33
C ILE A 272 1.73 11.40 -11.60
N GLY A 273 2.67 12.08 -12.26
CA GLY A 273 3.95 12.50 -11.70
C GLY A 273 5.03 11.44 -11.60
N ILE A 274 4.78 10.18 -12.04
CA ILE A 274 5.79 9.12 -12.07
C ILE A 274 6.90 9.49 -13.07
N GLY A 275 8.16 9.46 -12.58
CA GLY A 275 9.34 9.87 -13.35
C GLY A 275 9.51 11.39 -13.47
N GLU A 276 8.58 12.18 -12.90
CA GLU A 276 8.66 13.65 -12.87
C GLU A 276 9.15 14.17 -11.50
N GLY A 277 9.53 13.28 -10.57
CA GLY A 277 9.98 13.60 -9.22
C GLY A 277 8.86 13.81 -8.20
N MET A 278 7.61 13.57 -8.59
CA MET A 278 6.41 13.73 -7.76
C MET A 278 5.44 12.56 -7.97
N PRO A 279 5.87 11.30 -7.77
CA PRO A 279 5.05 10.14 -8.06
C PRO A 279 3.72 10.20 -7.29
N PHE A 280 2.62 10.13 -8.02
CA PHE A 280 1.24 10.17 -7.51
C PHE A 280 0.79 11.51 -6.87
N GLU A 281 1.66 12.52 -6.75
CA GLU A 281 1.30 13.76 -6.08
C GLU A 281 0.50 14.74 -6.94
N CYS A 282 0.46 14.54 -8.25
CA CYS A 282 -0.22 15.43 -9.18
C CYS A 282 -0.95 14.65 -10.27
N VAL A 283 -1.91 15.32 -10.90
CA VAL A 283 -2.52 14.89 -12.15
C VAL A 283 -2.38 16.02 -13.15
N VAL A 284 -1.64 15.75 -14.23
CA VAL A 284 -1.26 16.77 -15.20
C VAL A 284 -1.37 16.25 -16.62
N SER A 285 -1.47 17.17 -17.56
CA SER A 285 -1.46 16.92 -19.00
C SER A 285 -0.92 18.14 -19.74
N SER A 286 -0.58 17.98 -21.03
CA SER A 286 -0.20 19.12 -21.89
C SER A 286 -1.40 20.02 -22.26
N TRP A 287 -2.61 19.53 -22.09
CA TRP A 287 -3.86 20.20 -22.51
C TRP A 287 -4.73 20.68 -21.32
N MET A 288 -4.33 20.47 -20.08
CA MET A 288 -5.18 20.72 -18.90
C MET A 288 -5.20 22.21 -18.55
N ASN A 289 -6.40 22.73 -18.30
CA ASN A 289 -6.58 24.08 -17.75
C ASN A 289 -6.34 24.06 -16.23
N THR A 290 -5.16 24.48 -15.84
CA THR A 290 -4.64 24.40 -14.46
C THR A 290 -5.54 25.13 -13.45
N GLU A 291 -5.84 26.39 -13.70
CA GLU A 291 -6.62 27.22 -12.78
C GLU A 291 -8.09 26.76 -12.70
N GLY A 292 -8.68 26.44 -13.85
CA GLY A 292 -10.04 25.90 -13.91
C GLY A 292 -10.19 24.60 -13.15
N MET A 293 -9.22 23.68 -13.31
CA MET A 293 -9.17 22.40 -12.58
C MET A 293 -9.06 22.61 -11.07
N ALA A 294 -8.11 23.44 -10.63
CA ALA A 294 -7.91 23.71 -9.20
C ALA A 294 -9.16 24.35 -8.57
N ARG A 295 -9.76 25.36 -9.23
CA ARG A 295 -10.97 26.02 -8.78
C ARG A 295 -12.15 25.05 -8.68
N TYR A 296 -12.40 24.26 -9.73
CA TYR A 296 -13.48 23.29 -9.74
C TYR A 296 -13.36 22.27 -8.62
N LEU A 297 -12.17 21.69 -8.42
CA LEU A 297 -11.91 20.68 -7.40
C LEU A 297 -11.98 21.25 -5.98
N ASN A 298 -11.45 22.45 -5.74
CA ASN A 298 -11.53 23.10 -4.42
C ASN A 298 -12.98 23.47 -4.06
N ASN A 299 -13.83 23.80 -5.04
CA ASN A 299 -15.26 24.06 -4.83
C ASN A 299 -16.04 22.82 -4.40
N LYS A 300 -15.48 21.59 -4.58
CA LYS A 300 -16.06 20.35 -4.01
C LYS A 300 -15.90 20.27 -2.49
N LYS A 301 -15.06 21.11 -1.88
CA LYS A 301 -14.82 21.18 -0.43
C LYS A 301 -14.51 19.83 0.21
N LEU A 302 -13.69 19.01 -0.47
CA LEU A 302 -13.29 17.71 0.08
C LEU A 302 -12.53 17.93 1.40
N PRO A 303 -12.97 17.30 2.51
CA PRO A 303 -12.38 17.57 3.82
C PRO A 303 -10.90 17.15 3.84
N GLY A 304 -10.03 18.02 4.38
CA GLY A 304 -8.60 17.73 4.52
C GLY A 304 -7.82 17.66 3.21
N VAL A 305 -8.37 18.14 2.09
CA VAL A 305 -7.73 18.14 0.77
C VAL A 305 -7.74 19.54 0.16
N ARG A 306 -6.64 19.90 -0.49
CA ARG A 306 -6.52 21.11 -1.32
C ARG A 306 -5.86 20.74 -2.64
N PHE A 307 -6.33 21.32 -3.73
CA PHE A 307 -5.76 21.18 -5.06
C PHE A 307 -5.02 22.47 -5.43
N GLU A 308 -3.71 22.35 -5.64
CA GLU A 308 -2.85 23.46 -6.03
C GLU A 308 -2.60 23.43 -7.53
N PRO A 309 -2.74 24.57 -8.23
CA PRO A 309 -2.36 24.64 -9.64
C PRO A 309 -0.86 24.36 -9.78
N ILE A 310 -0.48 23.56 -10.79
CA ILE A 310 0.92 23.23 -11.06
C ILE A 310 1.19 23.25 -12.56
N ARG A 311 2.35 23.80 -12.94
CA ARG A 311 2.88 23.76 -14.30
C ARG A 311 4.39 23.55 -14.26
N PHE A 312 4.90 22.61 -15.05
CA PHE A 312 6.35 22.33 -15.11
C PHE A 312 6.75 21.71 -16.44
N LYS A 313 8.06 21.82 -16.76
CA LYS A 313 8.67 21.13 -17.90
C LYS A 313 8.94 19.68 -17.53
N SER A 314 8.51 18.74 -18.38
CA SER A 314 8.72 17.31 -18.17
C SER A 314 10.21 16.95 -18.08
N ARG A 315 10.53 16.08 -17.13
CA ARG A 315 11.87 15.49 -17.01
C ARG A 315 12.07 14.32 -17.98
N ARG A 316 10.97 13.70 -18.45
CA ARG A 316 10.98 12.48 -19.28
C ARG A 316 10.78 12.74 -20.75
N VAL A 317 10.01 13.76 -21.11
CA VAL A 317 9.62 14.04 -22.49
C VAL A 317 10.15 15.41 -22.88
N LYS A 318 11.14 15.43 -23.79
CA LYS A 318 11.77 16.66 -24.27
C LYS A 318 10.72 17.66 -24.76
N ASN A 319 10.86 18.92 -24.38
CA ASN A 319 10.01 20.06 -24.76
C ASN A 319 8.52 19.96 -24.37
N ARG A 320 8.13 18.98 -23.52
CA ARG A 320 6.76 18.89 -23.03
C ARG A 320 6.57 19.70 -21.77
N ILE A 321 5.55 20.55 -21.77
CA ILE A 321 5.08 21.26 -20.59
C ILE A 321 3.83 20.53 -20.09
N TYR A 322 3.82 20.18 -18.82
CA TYR A 322 2.66 19.65 -18.10
C TYR A 322 1.98 20.75 -17.28
N SER A 323 0.67 20.76 -17.28
CA SER A 323 -0.19 21.63 -16.54
C SER A 323 -1.28 20.82 -15.85
N GLY A 324 -1.72 21.22 -14.66
CA GLY A 324 -2.79 20.51 -13.94
C GLY A 324 -2.84 20.84 -12.46
N VAL A 325 -3.08 19.84 -11.64
CA VAL A 325 -3.25 20.01 -10.19
C VAL A 325 -2.34 19.09 -9.39
N ARG A 326 -1.83 19.62 -8.28
CA ARG A 326 -1.15 18.85 -7.23
C ARG A 326 -2.10 18.66 -6.06
N VAL A 327 -2.15 17.43 -5.54
CA VAL A 327 -2.97 17.09 -4.37
C VAL A 327 -2.20 17.39 -3.10
N ARG A 328 -2.79 18.18 -2.20
CA ARG A 328 -2.25 18.48 -0.87
C ARG A 328 -3.19 17.99 0.21
N PHE A 329 -2.66 17.28 1.18
CA PHE A 329 -3.39 16.85 2.35
C PHE A 329 -3.20 17.87 3.47
N THR A 330 -4.25 18.64 3.78
CA THR A 330 -4.28 19.60 4.90
C THR A 330 -4.66 18.91 6.21
N ASN A 331 -5.48 17.86 6.14
CA ASN A 331 -5.77 16.97 7.27
C ASN A 331 -5.83 15.51 6.79
N ARG A 332 -4.80 14.73 7.14
CA ARG A 332 -4.63 13.35 6.67
C ARG A 332 -5.66 12.36 7.24
N SER A 333 -6.19 12.65 8.41
CA SER A 333 -7.10 11.72 9.10
C SER A 333 -8.48 11.66 8.45
N ILE A 334 -8.95 12.80 7.90
CA ILE A 334 -10.30 12.94 7.34
C ILE A 334 -10.32 13.02 5.81
N ALA A 335 -9.16 13.17 5.16
CA ALA A 335 -9.08 13.28 3.70
C ALA A 335 -9.64 12.02 3.02
N PRO A 336 -10.66 12.11 2.16
CA PRO A 336 -11.09 10.98 1.33
C PRO A 336 -10.05 10.76 0.24
N LEU A 337 -9.49 9.55 0.15
CA LEU A 337 -8.38 9.30 -0.78
C LEU A 337 -8.87 8.80 -2.13
N MET A 338 -9.54 7.65 -2.15
CA MET A 338 -10.05 7.03 -3.38
C MET A 338 -11.02 7.95 -4.15
N PRO A 339 -11.92 8.71 -3.49
CA PRO A 339 -12.82 9.67 -4.14
C PRO A 339 -12.15 10.71 -5.02
N ILE A 340 -10.92 11.12 -4.69
CA ILE A 340 -10.18 12.15 -5.43
C ILE A 340 -10.03 11.78 -6.91
N ASN A 341 -9.76 10.51 -7.22
CA ASN A 341 -9.64 10.04 -8.61
C ASN A 341 -10.88 10.40 -9.46
N TYR A 342 -12.07 10.18 -8.92
CA TYR A 342 -13.32 10.37 -9.66
C TYR A 342 -13.74 11.82 -9.74
N HIS A 343 -13.44 12.62 -8.72
CA HIS A 343 -13.62 14.08 -8.81
C HIS A 343 -12.68 14.72 -9.82
N ILE A 344 -11.46 14.17 -9.99
CA ILE A 344 -10.55 14.64 -11.05
C ILE A 344 -11.07 14.23 -12.42
N ILE A 345 -11.65 13.03 -12.59
CA ILE A 345 -12.29 12.62 -13.84
C ILE A 345 -13.42 13.60 -14.20
N ASP A 346 -14.29 13.95 -13.26
CA ASP A 346 -15.33 14.98 -13.46
C ASP A 346 -14.74 16.32 -13.90
N ALA A 347 -13.70 16.77 -13.18
CA ALA A 347 -13.04 18.02 -13.49
C ALA A 347 -12.46 18.05 -14.91
N VAL A 348 -11.84 16.94 -15.34
CA VAL A 348 -11.33 16.79 -16.71
C VAL A 348 -12.48 16.91 -17.73
N LYS A 349 -13.59 16.22 -17.49
CA LYS A 349 -14.77 16.28 -18.39
C LYS A 349 -15.35 17.68 -18.47
N VAL A 350 -15.55 18.35 -17.32
CA VAL A 350 -16.21 19.65 -17.25
C VAL A 350 -15.31 20.80 -17.74
N ILE A 351 -14.07 20.83 -17.26
CA ILE A 351 -13.15 21.97 -17.47
C ILE A 351 -12.36 21.82 -18.76
N SER A 352 -11.86 20.62 -19.05
CA SER A 352 -11.04 20.36 -20.23
C SER A 352 -11.86 19.86 -21.43
N LYS A 353 -13.19 19.68 -21.27
CA LYS A 353 -14.11 19.17 -22.29
C LYS A 353 -13.63 17.85 -22.91
N ARG A 354 -12.99 16.98 -22.11
CA ARG A 354 -12.46 15.70 -22.53
C ARG A 354 -13.14 14.57 -21.78
N ASP A 355 -13.77 13.65 -22.52
CA ASP A 355 -14.27 12.41 -21.97
C ASP A 355 -13.17 11.35 -22.02
N LEU A 356 -12.69 10.94 -20.85
CA LEU A 356 -11.62 9.94 -20.74
C LEU A 356 -12.06 8.53 -21.18
N PHE A 357 -13.36 8.29 -21.32
CA PHE A 357 -13.96 6.99 -21.65
C PHE A 357 -14.62 6.93 -23.03
N ALA A 358 -14.89 8.06 -23.67
CA ALA A 358 -15.63 8.13 -24.95
C ALA A 358 -14.87 7.56 -26.16
N THR A 359 -13.55 7.40 -26.09
CA THR A 359 -12.68 7.12 -27.25
C THR A 359 -12.37 5.64 -27.50
N ARG A 360 -13.15 4.72 -26.96
CA ARG A 360 -12.88 3.27 -27.09
C ARG A 360 -12.93 2.75 -28.54
N SER A 361 -13.75 3.35 -29.43
CA SER A 361 -13.99 2.82 -30.75
C SER A 361 -12.93 3.15 -31.82
N LYS A 362 -12.11 4.22 -31.58
CA LYS A 362 -11.16 4.70 -32.61
C LYS A 362 -9.69 4.42 -32.31
N SER A 363 -9.33 4.10 -31.05
CA SER A 363 -7.92 4.00 -30.61
C SER A 363 -7.48 2.60 -30.16
N GLY A 364 -8.37 1.58 -30.17
CA GLY A 364 -8.07 0.24 -29.61
C GLY A 364 -7.75 0.23 -28.12
N ARG A 365 -8.08 1.28 -27.39
CA ARG A 365 -7.73 1.50 -25.99
C ARG A 365 -8.38 0.47 -25.09
N SER A 366 -7.58 -0.25 -24.31
CA SER A 366 -8.05 -1.21 -23.31
C SER A 366 -8.17 -0.55 -21.94
N PHE A 367 -9.31 -0.70 -21.28
CA PHE A 367 -9.55 -0.29 -19.90
C PHE A 367 -9.35 -1.45 -18.90
N ASN A 368 -8.73 -2.54 -19.35
CA ASN A 368 -8.60 -3.75 -18.54
C ASN A 368 -7.90 -3.50 -17.20
N MET A 369 -6.82 -2.72 -17.17
CA MET A 369 -6.12 -2.39 -15.91
C MET A 369 -6.94 -1.45 -15.03
N PHE A 370 -7.61 -0.46 -15.60
CA PHE A 370 -8.54 0.40 -14.84
C PHE A 370 -9.64 -0.43 -14.16
N ASP A 371 -10.27 -1.36 -14.87
CA ASP A 371 -11.31 -2.22 -14.32
C ASP A 371 -10.75 -3.19 -13.25
N LYS A 372 -9.58 -3.79 -13.47
CA LYS A 372 -8.91 -4.66 -12.49
C LYS A 372 -8.54 -3.92 -11.20
N VAL A 373 -7.97 -2.73 -11.31
CA VAL A 373 -7.60 -1.91 -10.15
C VAL A 373 -8.83 -1.44 -9.38
N ASN A 374 -9.90 -1.05 -10.08
CA ASN A 374 -11.19 -0.74 -9.45
C ASN A 374 -11.88 -2.00 -8.88
N GLY A 375 -11.50 -3.19 -9.36
CA GLY A 375 -12.11 -4.46 -8.96
C GLY A 375 -13.48 -4.69 -9.58
N THR A 376 -13.86 -3.89 -10.59
CA THR A 376 -15.13 -3.96 -11.31
C THR A 376 -15.09 -3.07 -12.56
N ASP A 377 -15.90 -3.38 -13.56
CA ASP A 377 -16.14 -2.54 -14.73
C ASP A 377 -17.33 -1.57 -14.56
N ILE A 378 -18.08 -1.71 -13.47
CA ILE A 378 -19.28 -0.88 -13.20
C ILE A 378 -18.89 0.59 -13.16
N ILE A 379 -17.80 0.93 -12.44
CA ILE A 379 -17.34 2.33 -12.31
C ILE A 379 -17.07 2.94 -13.70
N ARG A 380 -16.36 2.23 -14.56
CA ARG A 380 -16.08 2.71 -15.92
C ARG A 380 -17.36 2.90 -16.74
N ARG A 381 -18.28 1.93 -16.67
CA ARG A 381 -19.58 2.00 -17.39
C ARG A 381 -20.42 3.18 -16.91
N ASP A 382 -20.48 3.38 -15.61
CA ASP A 382 -21.21 4.49 -14.99
C ASP A 382 -20.63 5.86 -15.40
N LEU A 383 -19.29 5.99 -15.36
CA LEU A 383 -18.61 7.21 -15.81
C LEU A 383 -18.84 7.48 -17.31
N ALA A 384 -18.80 6.45 -18.13
CA ALA A 384 -19.11 6.53 -19.57
C ALA A 384 -20.58 6.92 -19.82
N ALA A 385 -21.51 6.47 -18.97
CA ALA A 385 -22.93 6.84 -18.99
C ALA A 385 -23.19 8.25 -18.41
N GLY A 386 -22.15 8.97 -17.96
CA GLY A 386 -22.28 10.35 -17.48
C GLY A 386 -22.52 10.50 -15.98
N ARG A 387 -22.46 9.43 -15.18
CA ARG A 387 -22.51 9.58 -13.72
C ARG A 387 -21.31 10.38 -13.22
N THR A 388 -21.52 11.24 -12.25
CA THR A 388 -20.49 12.07 -11.65
C THR A 388 -19.65 11.26 -10.64
N GLY A 389 -18.43 11.74 -10.36
CA GLY A 389 -17.58 11.15 -9.32
C GLY A 389 -18.25 11.09 -7.95
N GLY A 390 -19.04 12.10 -7.59
CA GLY A 390 -19.82 12.08 -6.35
C GLY A 390 -20.86 10.96 -6.30
N GLN A 391 -21.55 10.69 -7.42
CA GLN A 391 -22.51 9.57 -7.54
C GLN A 391 -21.81 8.21 -7.48
N ILE A 392 -20.62 8.10 -8.09
CA ILE A 392 -19.77 6.90 -7.99
C ILE A 392 -19.40 6.63 -6.52
N VAL A 393 -18.87 7.64 -5.83
CA VAL A 393 -18.44 7.52 -4.42
C VAL A 393 -19.61 7.07 -3.53
N LYS A 394 -20.77 7.70 -3.66
CA LYS A 394 -21.95 7.34 -2.89
C LYS A 394 -22.42 5.90 -3.11
N SER A 395 -22.11 5.30 -4.25
CA SER A 395 -22.48 3.90 -4.54
C SER A 395 -21.70 2.88 -3.71
N TRP A 396 -20.63 3.27 -3.00
CA TRP A 396 -19.78 2.37 -2.21
C TRP A 396 -20.29 2.12 -0.78
N ASP A 397 -21.18 2.97 -0.26
CA ASP A 397 -21.59 2.98 1.14
C ASP A 397 -21.99 1.59 1.67
N LYS A 398 -22.74 0.81 0.88
CA LYS A 398 -23.17 -0.55 1.24
C LYS A 398 -21.99 -1.52 1.33
N ASP A 399 -21.08 -1.48 0.37
CA ASP A 399 -19.90 -2.34 0.32
C ASP A 399 -18.95 -2.02 1.46
N GLU A 400 -18.74 -0.74 1.74
CA GLU A 400 -17.90 -0.29 2.85
C GLU A 400 -18.46 -0.70 4.20
N ALA A 401 -19.76 -0.53 4.41
CA ALA A 401 -20.44 -0.95 5.65
C ALA A 401 -20.35 -2.47 5.84
N ARG A 402 -20.65 -3.24 4.80
CA ARG A 402 -20.53 -4.70 4.79
C ARG A 402 -19.12 -5.16 5.14
N PHE A 403 -18.11 -4.54 4.53
CA PHE A 403 -16.73 -4.92 4.79
C PHE A 403 -16.27 -4.55 6.21
N ARG A 404 -16.69 -3.39 6.75
CA ARG A 404 -16.41 -3.03 8.15
C ARG A 404 -16.95 -4.09 9.13
N GLN A 405 -18.14 -4.62 8.89
CA GLN A 405 -18.71 -5.73 9.69
C GLN A 405 -17.90 -7.01 9.50
N GLN A 406 -17.61 -7.39 8.24
CA GLN A 406 -16.91 -8.63 7.92
C GLN A 406 -15.50 -8.68 8.52
N ARG A 407 -14.73 -7.57 8.44
CA ARG A 407 -13.36 -7.53 8.97
C ARG A 407 -13.28 -7.51 10.49
N ALA A 408 -14.35 -7.11 11.19
CA ALA A 408 -14.34 -6.86 12.63
C ALA A 408 -13.78 -8.02 13.46
N LYS A 409 -14.14 -9.27 13.11
CA LYS A 409 -13.66 -10.48 13.80
C LYS A 409 -12.19 -10.83 13.59
N TYR A 410 -11.50 -10.14 12.65
CA TYR A 410 -10.08 -10.36 12.32
C TYR A 410 -9.17 -9.26 12.85
N LEU A 411 -9.74 -8.23 13.48
CA LEU A 411 -8.96 -7.09 13.97
C LEU A 411 -8.18 -7.48 15.24
N LEU A 412 -6.90 -7.15 15.26
CA LEU A 412 -5.94 -7.48 16.33
C LEU A 412 -5.61 -6.29 17.23
N TYR A 413 -5.97 -5.09 16.80
CA TYR A 413 -5.64 -3.82 17.46
C TYR A 413 -6.89 -2.96 17.66
N ASN A 414 -6.84 -2.08 18.64
CA ASN A 414 -7.91 -1.11 18.98
C ASN A 414 -7.74 0.22 18.22
#